data_b307ac4bc3269752f56c18b0e2683687
#
_entry.id   b307ac4bc3269752f56c18b0e2683687
#
_cell.length_a   1.000
_cell.length_b   1.000
_cell.length_c   1.000
_cell.angle_alpha   90.00
_cell.angle_beta   90.00
_cell.angle_gamma   90.00
#
_symmetry.space_group_name_H-M   'P 1'
#
loop_
_entity.id
_entity.type
_entity.pdbx_description
1 polymer ?
#
loop_
_entity_poly.entity_id
_entity_poly.type
_entity_poly.pdbx_seq_one_letter_code
_entity_poly.pdbx_strand_id
1 'polypeptide(L)'
;VDPTKVAYATFTGKAAEVLRKKGNPNAMTLHKLLYDSIPRQGGGFIRIPKKMLEYKIIVVDEVSMVPKSMIDMLLKHKVYVIFLGDPFQLPQIDKKETHTLLDKPHIFLDQVMRQAAESEIIQLTMKIRNGEQIDFMNGKEVIIAPRTSLVTGHLTWADQIICATNASRISLNNQMREILGYSGLPQDGERMICLRNY
;
A
#
# COMPACT_ATOMS: atom_id res chain seq x y z
N VAL A 1 9.63 -7.62 -25.99
CA VAL A 1 9.27 -6.19 -25.83
C VAL A 1 10.50 -5.49 -25.25
N ASP A 2 10.84 -4.31 -25.77
CA ASP A 2 11.89 -3.48 -25.23
C ASP A 2 11.55 -3.09 -23.77
N PRO A 3 12.40 -3.44 -22.77
CA PRO A 3 12.15 -3.14 -21.36
C PRO A 3 11.94 -1.65 -21.08
N THR A 4 12.53 -0.76 -21.89
CA THR A 4 12.37 0.69 -21.75
C THR A 4 10.94 1.15 -22.08
N LYS A 5 10.17 0.34 -22.79
CA LYS A 5 8.77 0.60 -23.15
C LYS A 5 7.77 -0.03 -22.18
N VAL A 6 8.24 -0.60 -21.06
CA VAL A 6 7.43 -1.13 -19.98
C VAL A 6 7.52 -0.20 -18.77
N ALA A 7 6.39 0.25 -18.25
CA ALA A 7 6.33 0.97 -16.97
C ALA A 7 5.65 0.11 -15.90
N TYR A 8 6.13 0.26 -14.69
CA TYR A 8 5.49 -0.30 -13.48
C TYR A 8 4.90 0.85 -12.68
N ALA A 9 3.63 0.79 -12.39
CA ALA A 9 2.92 1.84 -11.70
C ALA A 9 2.24 1.31 -10.43
N THR A 10 2.26 2.10 -9.36
CA THR A 10 1.59 1.79 -8.10
C THR A 10 0.84 3.01 -7.60
N PHE A 11 -0.11 2.81 -6.68
CA PHE A 11 -0.83 3.95 -6.12
C PHE A 11 0.02 4.76 -5.14
N THR A 12 0.90 4.11 -4.36
CA THR A 12 1.71 4.76 -3.32
C THR A 12 3.18 4.91 -3.71
N GLY A 13 3.83 5.99 -3.22
CA GLY A 13 5.26 6.22 -3.45
C GLY A 13 6.15 5.12 -2.85
N LYS A 14 5.77 4.59 -1.68
CA LYS A 14 6.53 3.51 -1.02
C LYS A 14 6.52 2.22 -1.85
N ALA A 15 5.37 1.83 -2.39
CA ALA A 15 5.28 0.65 -3.26
C ALA A 15 6.13 0.84 -4.54
N ALA A 16 6.09 2.02 -5.16
CA ALA A 16 6.95 2.32 -6.31
C ALA A 16 8.45 2.23 -5.97
N GLU A 17 8.85 2.68 -4.78
CA GLU A 17 10.25 2.55 -4.31
C GLU A 17 10.65 1.07 -4.14
N VAL A 18 9.79 0.25 -3.54
CA VAL A 18 10.03 -1.19 -3.40
C VAL A 18 10.23 -1.86 -4.75
N LEU A 19 9.38 -1.53 -5.74
CA LEU A 19 9.54 -2.07 -7.09
C LEU A 19 10.86 -1.64 -7.74
N ARG A 20 11.29 -0.39 -7.55
CA ARG A 20 12.61 0.07 -8.04
C ARG A 20 13.76 -0.72 -7.41
N LYS A 21 13.71 -0.94 -6.09
CA LYS A 21 14.72 -1.75 -5.36
C LYS A 21 14.77 -3.21 -5.82
N LYS A 22 13.64 -3.73 -6.31
CA LYS A 22 13.52 -5.08 -6.88
C LYS A 22 13.94 -5.17 -8.36
N GLY A 23 14.58 -4.13 -8.91
CA GLY A 23 15.14 -4.17 -10.26
C GLY A 23 14.23 -3.61 -11.37
N ASN A 24 13.18 -2.87 -11.01
CA ASN A 24 12.29 -2.20 -11.96
C ASN A 24 12.53 -0.67 -11.96
N PRO A 25 13.56 -0.17 -12.66
CA PRO A 25 13.97 1.23 -12.57
C PRO A 25 12.88 2.21 -13.05
N ASN A 26 12.00 1.74 -13.94
CA ASN A 26 10.87 2.51 -14.46
C ASN A 26 9.63 2.49 -13.55
N ALA A 27 9.75 1.99 -12.32
CA ALA A 27 8.64 1.99 -11.38
C ALA A 27 8.35 3.39 -10.85
N MET A 28 7.08 3.79 -10.87
CA MET A 28 6.63 5.11 -10.44
C MET A 28 5.21 5.07 -9.86
N THR A 29 4.74 6.18 -9.34
CA THR A 29 3.34 6.27 -8.94
C THR A 29 2.44 6.51 -10.16
N LEU A 30 1.19 6.04 -10.10
CA LEU A 30 0.18 6.33 -11.12
C LEU A 30 0.01 7.84 -11.34
N HIS A 31 0.12 8.65 -10.28
CA HIS A 31 0.09 10.09 -10.42
C HIS A 31 1.23 10.62 -11.30
N LYS A 32 2.46 10.16 -11.09
CA LYS A 32 3.62 10.55 -11.92
C LYS A 32 3.48 10.05 -13.37
N LEU A 33 2.87 8.87 -13.55
CA LEU A 33 2.62 8.31 -14.88
C LEU A 33 1.60 9.15 -15.66
N LEU A 34 0.48 9.53 -15.03
CA LEU A 34 -0.69 10.10 -15.69
C LEU A 34 -0.70 11.63 -15.75
N TYR A 35 0.08 12.30 -14.88
CA TYR A 35 0.05 13.75 -14.77
C TYR A 35 1.44 14.38 -14.88
N ASP A 36 1.47 15.56 -15.48
CA ASP A 36 2.55 16.52 -15.32
C ASP A 36 2.23 17.44 -14.13
N SER A 37 3.26 17.76 -13.33
CA SER A 37 3.16 18.64 -12.18
C SER A 37 3.80 19.98 -12.51
N ILE A 38 3.02 21.04 -12.54
CA ILE A 38 3.48 22.42 -12.80
C ILE A 38 3.46 23.20 -11.48
N PRO A 39 4.57 23.85 -11.09
CA PRO A 39 4.60 24.71 -9.92
C PRO A 39 3.57 25.85 -10.04
N ARG A 40 2.87 26.13 -8.94
CA ARG A 40 1.93 27.25 -8.85
C ARG A 40 2.59 28.44 -8.17
N GLN A 41 2.34 29.66 -8.70
CA GLN A 41 2.70 30.89 -7.97
C GLN A 41 1.95 30.92 -6.63
N GLY A 42 2.68 31.05 -5.51
CA GLY A 42 2.11 30.98 -4.16
C GLY A 42 2.27 29.60 -3.47
N GLY A 43 2.96 28.65 -4.09
CA GLY A 43 3.27 27.32 -3.55
C GLY A 43 2.32 26.23 -4.02
N GLY A 44 2.79 24.98 -3.95
CA GLY A 44 2.09 23.79 -4.42
C GLY A 44 2.24 23.53 -5.92
N PHE A 45 1.48 22.54 -6.44
CA PHE A 45 1.55 22.09 -7.82
C PHE A 45 0.15 21.93 -8.41
N ILE A 46 0.03 22.26 -9.70
CA ILE A 46 -1.15 21.92 -10.51
C ILE A 46 -0.82 20.64 -11.28
N ARG A 47 -1.72 19.68 -11.26
CA ARG A 47 -1.60 18.42 -12.01
C ARG A 47 -2.37 18.53 -13.31
N ILE A 48 -1.69 18.38 -14.43
CA ILE A 48 -2.26 18.38 -15.76
C ILE A 48 -2.18 16.97 -16.32
N PRO A 49 -3.32 16.39 -16.77
CA PRO A 49 -3.31 15.08 -17.40
C PRO A 49 -2.39 15.04 -18.63
N LYS A 50 -1.54 14.03 -18.72
CA LYS A 50 -0.70 13.82 -19.90
C LYS A 50 -1.54 13.45 -21.11
N LYS A 51 -1.22 14.00 -22.26
CA LYS A 51 -1.91 13.70 -23.52
C LYS A 51 -1.50 12.33 -24.08
N MET A 52 -0.25 11.93 -23.89
CA MET A 52 0.32 10.68 -24.38
C MET A 52 1.22 10.06 -23.33
N LEU A 53 1.29 8.74 -23.34
CA LEU A 53 2.24 7.96 -22.53
C LEU A 53 3.30 7.36 -23.45
N GLU A 54 4.57 7.41 -23.03
CA GLU A 54 5.72 6.94 -23.82
C GLU A 54 5.89 5.41 -23.79
N TYR A 55 5.12 4.74 -22.93
CA TYR A 55 5.18 3.31 -22.71
C TYR A 55 4.21 2.56 -23.60
N LYS A 56 4.56 1.33 -23.97
CA LYS A 56 3.67 0.40 -24.70
C LYS A 56 2.89 -0.53 -23.78
N ILE A 57 3.51 -0.89 -22.65
CA ILE A 57 2.92 -1.77 -21.63
C ILE A 57 3.02 -1.07 -20.29
N ILE A 58 1.95 -1.06 -19.53
CA ILE A 58 1.90 -0.56 -18.17
C ILE A 58 1.41 -1.68 -17.26
N VAL A 59 2.23 -2.00 -16.26
CA VAL A 59 1.86 -2.94 -15.19
C VAL A 59 1.45 -2.10 -13.98
N VAL A 60 0.20 -2.21 -13.56
CA VAL A 60 -0.34 -1.54 -12.39
C VAL A 60 -0.41 -2.54 -11.24
N ASP A 61 0.38 -2.33 -10.21
CA ASP A 61 0.42 -3.16 -9.01
C ASP A 61 -0.42 -2.54 -7.88
N GLU A 62 -0.96 -3.38 -7.00
CA GLU A 62 -1.85 -3.00 -5.89
C GLU A 62 -3.10 -2.24 -6.38
N VAL A 63 -3.75 -2.75 -7.42
CA VAL A 63 -4.86 -2.06 -8.08
C VAL A 63 -6.10 -1.91 -7.19
N SER A 64 -6.26 -2.72 -6.15
CA SER A 64 -7.39 -2.65 -5.20
C SER A 64 -7.60 -1.26 -4.61
N MET A 65 -6.52 -0.50 -4.41
CA MET A 65 -6.55 0.85 -3.82
C MET A 65 -6.63 1.97 -4.87
N VAL A 66 -6.57 1.66 -6.16
CA VAL A 66 -6.55 2.68 -7.22
C VAL A 66 -7.95 3.23 -7.46
N PRO A 67 -8.17 4.55 -7.47
CA PRO A 67 -9.46 5.14 -7.81
C PRO A 67 -9.91 4.76 -9.22
N LYS A 68 -11.21 4.50 -9.38
CA LYS A 68 -11.83 4.20 -10.69
C LYS A 68 -11.52 5.30 -11.71
N SER A 69 -11.59 6.55 -11.31
CA SER A 69 -11.27 7.70 -12.16
C SER A 69 -9.85 7.65 -12.75
N MET A 70 -8.87 7.18 -11.99
CA MET A 70 -7.50 6.99 -12.49
C MET A 70 -7.37 5.80 -13.44
N ILE A 71 -8.11 4.72 -13.19
CA ILE A 71 -8.19 3.57 -14.10
C ILE A 71 -8.81 4.00 -15.42
N ASP A 72 -9.94 4.68 -15.38
CA ASP A 72 -10.64 5.19 -16.56
C ASP A 72 -9.75 6.16 -17.37
N MET A 73 -8.95 6.98 -16.70
CA MET A 73 -7.97 7.85 -17.34
C MET A 73 -6.86 7.05 -18.02
N LEU A 74 -6.29 6.05 -17.35
CA LEU A 74 -5.26 5.19 -17.92
C LEU A 74 -5.76 4.45 -19.16
N LEU A 75 -6.97 3.91 -19.12
CA LEU A 75 -7.57 3.16 -20.23
C LEU A 75 -7.91 4.02 -21.45
N LYS A 76 -7.99 5.35 -21.33
CA LYS A 76 -8.11 6.26 -22.49
C LYS A 76 -6.84 6.32 -23.33
N HIS A 77 -5.69 5.97 -22.75
CA HIS A 77 -4.45 5.86 -23.51
C HIS A 77 -4.42 4.52 -24.27
N LYS A 78 -3.99 4.54 -25.52
CA LYS A 78 -3.90 3.34 -26.37
C LYS A 78 -2.63 2.52 -26.03
N VAL A 79 -2.57 1.97 -24.81
CA VAL A 79 -1.47 1.17 -24.28
C VAL A 79 -2.01 -0.15 -23.73
N TYR A 80 -1.17 -1.18 -23.70
CA TYR A 80 -1.51 -2.43 -23.03
C TYR A 80 -1.37 -2.25 -21.53
N VAL A 81 -2.39 -2.66 -20.76
CA VAL A 81 -2.38 -2.55 -19.29
C VAL A 81 -2.56 -3.92 -18.66
N ILE A 82 -1.68 -4.24 -17.71
CA ILE A 82 -1.79 -5.42 -16.85
C ILE A 82 -2.08 -4.92 -15.44
N PHE A 83 -3.21 -5.31 -14.88
CA PHE A 83 -3.60 -5.00 -13.52
C PHE A 83 -3.26 -6.17 -12.61
N LEU A 84 -2.52 -5.91 -11.53
CA LEU A 84 -2.18 -6.86 -10.48
C LEU A 84 -2.79 -6.36 -9.17
N GLY A 85 -3.37 -7.27 -8.40
CA GLY A 85 -3.96 -6.91 -7.10
C GLY A 85 -4.53 -8.11 -6.38
N ASP A 86 -4.90 -7.90 -5.15
CA ASP A 86 -5.49 -8.89 -4.27
C ASP A 86 -6.89 -8.40 -3.85
N PRO A 87 -7.97 -9.14 -4.19
CA PRO A 87 -9.33 -8.74 -3.83
C PRO A 87 -9.60 -8.76 -2.31
N PHE A 88 -8.74 -9.41 -1.53
CA PHE A 88 -8.83 -9.48 -0.06
C PHE A 88 -8.05 -8.37 0.66
N GLN A 89 -7.27 -7.58 -0.08
CA GLN A 89 -6.62 -6.40 0.47
C GLN A 89 -7.58 -5.21 0.57
N LEU A 90 -7.14 -4.14 1.25
CA LEU A 90 -7.97 -2.97 1.48
C LEU A 90 -8.43 -2.35 0.14
N PRO A 91 -9.75 -2.15 -0.02
CA PRO A 91 -10.29 -1.49 -1.20
C PRO A 91 -10.06 0.03 -1.13
N GLN A 92 -10.42 0.71 -2.22
CA GLN A 92 -10.49 2.16 -2.24
C GLN A 92 -11.44 2.70 -1.17
N ILE A 93 -11.00 3.75 -0.45
CA ILE A 93 -11.74 4.33 0.69
C ILE A 93 -13.05 4.99 0.22
N ASP A 94 -13.00 5.76 -0.89
CA ASP A 94 -14.19 6.37 -1.46
C ASP A 94 -14.99 5.32 -2.25
N LYS A 95 -16.17 4.97 -1.72
CA LYS A 95 -17.06 3.98 -2.35
C LYS A 95 -17.48 4.36 -3.78
N LYS A 96 -17.49 5.65 -4.14
CA LYS A 96 -17.78 6.12 -5.51
C LYS A 96 -16.64 5.86 -6.49
N GLU A 97 -15.44 5.70 -5.98
CA GLU A 97 -14.22 5.42 -6.74
C GLU A 97 -13.83 3.94 -6.77
N THR A 98 -14.69 3.04 -6.29
CA THR A 98 -14.47 1.60 -6.35
C THR A 98 -14.63 1.08 -7.78
N HIS A 99 -13.97 -0.03 -8.09
CA HIS A 99 -14.02 -0.71 -9.37
C HIS A 99 -14.12 -2.23 -9.19
N THR A 100 -14.47 -2.92 -10.25
CA THR A 100 -14.73 -4.38 -10.28
C THR A 100 -13.65 -5.18 -11.02
N LEU A 101 -12.47 -4.60 -11.23
CA LEU A 101 -11.39 -5.25 -11.98
C LEU A 101 -10.94 -6.59 -11.39
N LEU A 102 -11.00 -6.71 -10.05
CA LEU A 102 -10.58 -7.91 -9.33
C LEU A 102 -11.70 -8.95 -9.13
N ASP A 103 -12.95 -8.64 -9.49
CA ASP A 103 -14.09 -9.55 -9.31
C ASP A 103 -14.03 -10.73 -10.25
N LYS A 104 -13.48 -10.52 -11.47
CA LYS A 104 -13.33 -11.54 -12.50
C LYS A 104 -11.94 -11.47 -13.13
N PRO A 105 -10.91 -11.92 -12.44
CA PRO A 105 -9.54 -11.87 -12.95
C PRO A 105 -9.36 -12.86 -14.12
N HIS A 106 -8.51 -12.51 -15.09
CA HIS A 106 -8.14 -13.43 -16.17
C HIS A 106 -7.25 -14.57 -15.66
N ILE A 107 -6.43 -14.30 -14.65
CA ILE A 107 -5.55 -15.27 -14.00
C ILE A 107 -5.68 -15.06 -12.49
N PHE A 108 -5.89 -16.15 -11.77
CA PHE A 108 -5.94 -16.15 -10.31
C PHE A 108 -4.86 -17.09 -9.77
N LEU A 109 -4.03 -16.57 -8.86
CA LEU A 109 -2.97 -17.32 -8.18
C LEU A 109 -3.47 -17.73 -6.80
N ASP A 110 -3.87 -18.98 -6.65
CA ASP A 110 -4.47 -19.55 -5.43
C ASP A 110 -3.53 -20.46 -4.64
N GLN A 111 -2.39 -20.84 -5.22
CA GLN A 111 -1.46 -21.74 -4.57
C GLN A 111 -0.55 -21.02 -3.59
N VAL A 112 -0.68 -21.39 -2.32
CA VAL A 112 0.30 -20.99 -1.28
C VAL A 112 1.54 -21.85 -1.42
N MET A 113 2.72 -21.24 -1.53
CA MET A 113 3.99 -21.96 -1.59
C MET A 113 4.16 -22.83 -0.34
N ARG A 114 4.57 -24.09 -0.50
CA ARG A 114 4.65 -25.09 0.59
C ARG A 114 5.38 -24.58 1.83
N GLN A 115 6.51 -23.87 1.67
CA GLN A 115 7.28 -23.30 2.78
C GLN A 115 6.50 -22.23 3.57
N ALA A 116 5.58 -21.51 2.92
CA ALA A 116 4.74 -20.53 3.59
C ALA A 116 3.50 -21.16 4.26
N ALA A 117 3.08 -22.36 3.82
CA ALA A 117 1.89 -23.03 4.38
C ALA A 117 2.06 -23.46 5.85
N GLU A 118 3.29 -23.63 6.32
CA GLU A 118 3.59 -23.98 7.73
C GLU A 118 3.58 -22.76 8.66
N SER A 119 3.65 -21.53 8.12
CA SER A 119 3.62 -20.29 8.92
C SER A 119 2.24 -20.04 9.52
N GLU A 120 2.19 -19.80 10.84
CA GLU A 120 0.96 -19.42 11.55
C GLU A 120 0.37 -18.12 10.98
N ILE A 121 1.22 -17.20 10.49
CA ILE A 121 0.79 -15.95 9.86
C ILE A 121 0.00 -16.26 8.59
N ILE A 122 0.51 -17.15 7.74
CA ILE A 122 -0.16 -17.53 6.50
C ILE A 122 -1.47 -18.27 6.79
N GLN A 123 -1.46 -19.19 7.75
CA GLN A 123 -2.66 -19.91 8.16
C GLN A 123 -3.75 -18.93 8.68
N LEU A 124 -3.37 -17.96 9.49
CA LEU A 124 -4.28 -16.92 9.97
C LEU A 124 -4.83 -16.09 8.80
N THR A 125 -3.99 -15.67 7.86
CA THR A 125 -4.44 -14.90 6.71
C THR A 125 -5.41 -15.68 5.84
N MET A 126 -5.22 -16.99 5.66
CA MET A 126 -6.16 -17.85 4.95
C MET A 126 -7.49 -18.00 5.67
N LYS A 127 -7.50 -18.15 7.00
CA LYS A 127 -8.74 -18.15 7.79
C LYS A 127 -9.52 -16.84 7.60
N ILE A 128 -8.82 -15.69 7.66
CA ILE A 128 -9.45 -14.38 7.46
C ILE A 128 -10.05 -14.27 6.05
N ARG A 129 -9.32 -14.72 5.01
CA ARG A 129 -9.80 -14.72 3.61
C ARG A 129 -11.05 -15.58 3.42
N ASN A 130 -11.12 -16.71 4.11
CA ASN A 130 -12.26 -17.62 4.06
C ASN A 130 -13.45 -17.14 4.90
N GLY A 131 -13.31 -16.04 5.66
CA GLY A 131 -14.34 -15.56 6.58
C GLY A 131 -14.55 -16.47 7.80
N GLU A 132 -13.53 -17.27 8.15
CA GLU A 132 -13.58 -18.15 9.31
C GLU A 132 -13.51 -17.36 10.62
N GLN A 133 -14.07 -17.91 11.67
CA GLN A 133 -13.98 -17.31 13.01
C GLN A 133 -12.52 -17.34 13.49
N ILE A 134 -12.08 -16.23 14.06
CA ILE A 134 -10.75 -16.08 14.64
C ILE A 134 -10.86 -16.07 16.15
N ASP A 135 -10.29 -17.08 16.79
CA ASP A 135 -10.23 -17.20 18.23
C ASP A 135 -8.93 -16.62 18.80
N PHE A 136 -8.91 -16.36 20.11
CA PHE A 136 -7.68 -15.98 20.80
C PHE A 136 -6.67 -17.12 20.70
N MET A 137 -5.43 -16.78 20.42
CA MET A 137 -4.35 -17.75 20.32
C MET A 137 -3.02 -17.17 20.84
N ASN A 138 -2.18 -18.05 21.34
CA ASN A 138 -0.81 -17.74 21.74
C ASN A 138 0.14 -18.72 21.06
N GLY A 139 0.41 -18.44 19.78
CA GLY A 139 1.30 -19.24 18.93
C GLY A 139 2.75 -18.79 19.02
N LYS A 140 3.60 -19.40 18.20
CA LYS A 140 5.04 -19.05 18.09
C LYS A 140 5.26 -17.76 17.30
N GLU A 141 4.49 -17.57 16.22
CA GLU A 141 4.61 -16.44 15.29
C GLU A 141 3.45 -15.45 15.45
N VAL A 142 2.29 -15.90 15.98
CA VAL A 142 1.07 -15.12 16.05
C VAL A 142 0.47 -15.19 17.44
N ILE A 143 0.17 -14.01 17.99
CA ILE A 143 -0.62 -13.87 19.23
C ILE A 143 -1.88 -13.07 18.89
N ILE A 144 -3.04 -13.62 19.22
CA ILE A 144 -4.33 -12.95 19.13
C ILE A 144 -4.88 -12.80 20.53
N ALA A 145 -4.97 -11.57 20.97
CA ALA A 145 -5.38 -11.24 22.33
C ALA A 145 -6.31 -10.02 22.35
N PRO A 146 -7.16 -9.87 23.39
CA PRO A 146 -7.98 -8.67 23.54
C PRO A 146 -7.11 -7.43 23.75
N ARG A 147 -7.61 -6.29 23.25
CA ARG A 147 -6.88 -5.00 23.38
C ARG A 147 -6.51 -4.66 24.83
N THR A 148 -7.32 -5.10 25.79
CA THR A 148 -7.06 -4.89 27.21
C THR A 148 -5.83 -5.61 27.75
N SER A 149 -5.30 -6.59 27.01
CA SER A 149 -4.07 -7.33 27.36
C SER A 149 -2.81 -6.64 26.85
N LEU A 150 -2.92 -5.53 26.09
CA LEU A 150 -1.77 -4.79 25.60
C LEU A 150 -1.10 -4.03 26.73
N VAL A 151 0.21 -4.27 26.88
CA VAL A 151 1.07 -3.55 27.82
C VAL A 151 2.16 -2.81 27.05
N THR A 152 2.80 -1.83 27.69
CA THR A 152 3.88 -1.02 27.10
C THR A 152 4.97 -1.87 26.44
N GLY A 153 5.32 -3.00 27.07
CA GLY A 153 6.32 -3.92 26.51
C GLY A 153 5.96 -4.44 25.11
N HIS A 154 4.68 -4.67 24.80
CA HIS A 154 4.27 -5.09 23.46
C HIS A 154 4.48 -3.97 22.43
N LEU A 155 4.27 -2.71 22.81
CA LEU A 155 4.46 -1.57 21.91
C LEU A 155 5.94 -1.37 21.56
N THR A 156 6.84 -1.52 22.55
CA THR A 156 8.29 -1.36 22.35
C THR A 156 8.95 -2.56 21.68
N TRP A 157 8.35 -3.75 21.80
CA TRP A 157 8.82 -4.96 21.15
C TRP A 157 8.57 -4.97 19.65
N ALA A 158 7.46 -4.39 19.21
CA ALA A 158 7.07 -4.41 17.80
C ALA A 158 7.92 -3.46 16.96
N ASP A 159 8.43 -3.92 15.83
CA ASP A 159 9.11 -3.07 14.83
C ASP A 159 8.17 -2.04 14.21
N GLN A 160 6.89 -2.40 14.07
CA GLN A 160 5.85 -1.54 13.52
C GLN A 160 4.48 -1.83 14.11
N ILE A 161 3.75 -0.78 14.45
CA ILE A 161 2.37 -0.86 14.94
C ILE A 161 1.43 -0.42 13.82
N ILE A 162 0.45 -1.26 13.47
CA ILE A 162 -0.57 -0.98 12.47
C ILE A 162 -1.90 -0.74 13.15
N CYS A 163 -2.61 0.29 12.76
CA CYS A 163 -3.93 0.64 13.30
C CYS A 163 -4.88 1.13 12.20
N ALA A 164 -6.18 1.02 12.44
CA ALA A 164 -7.20 1.30 11.44
C ALA A 164 -7.47 2.80 11.23
N THR A 165 -7.27 3.65 12.24
CA THR A 165 -7.67 5.06 12.17
C THR A 165 -6.52 6.03 12.40
N ASN A 166 -6.62 7.22 11.81
CA ASN A 166 -5.64 8.29 12.05
C ASN A 166 -5.62 8.75 13.51
N ALA A 167 -6.76 8.73 14.21
CA ALA A 167 -6.84 9.06 15.62
C ALA A 167 -6.02 8.07 16.46
N SER A 168 -6.18 6.76 16.23
CA SER A 168 -5.37 5.72 16.88
C SER A 168 -3.89 5.87 16.56
N ARG A 169 -3.54 6.18 15.31
CA ARG A 169 -2.16 6.41 14.90
C ARG A 169 -1.52 7.58 15.64
N ILE A 170 -2.22 8.71 15.74
CA ILE A 170 -1.71 9.89 16.46
C ILE A 170 -1.54 9.56 17.94
N SER A 171 -2.52 8.93 18.57
CA SER A 171 -2.45 8.54 19.98
C SER A 171 -1.28 7.59 20.27
N LEU A 172 -1.11 6.55 19.44
CA LEU A 172 0.00 5.59 19.58
C LEU A 172 1.35 6.23 19.32
N ASN A 173 1.47 7.14 18.34
CA ASN A 173 2.72 7.86 18.11
C ASN A 173 3.10 8.73 19.31
N ASN A 174 2.14 9.46 19.90
CA ASN A 174 2.40 10.27 21.09
C ASN A 174 2.83 9.39 22.28
N GLN A 175 2.12 8.29 22.51
CA GLN A 175 2.48 7.33 23.56
C GLN A 175 3.88 6.73 23.33
N MET A 176 4.22 6.36 22.11
CA MET A 176 5.57 5.85 21.78
C MET A 176 6.64 6.90 21.98
N ARG A 177 6.39 8.17 21.62
CA ARG A 177 7.33 9.26 21.87
C ARG A 177 7.59 9.46 23.36
N GLU A 178 6.54 9.44 24.19
CA GLU A 178 6.68 9.50 25.65
C GLU A 178 7.51 8.33 26.21
N ILE A 179 7.21 7.08 25.76
CA ILE A 179 7.95 5.88 26.20
C ILE A 179 9.43 5.98 25.82
N LEU A 180 9.74 6.53 24.65
CA LEU A 180 11.11 6.68 24.14
C LEU A 180 11.81 7.96 24.65
N GLY A 181 11.13 8.78 25.47
CA GLY A 181 11.68 10.01 26.04
C GLY A 181 11.71 11.21 25.09
N TYR A 182 10.99 11.16 23.97
CA TYR A 182 10.89 12.28 23.04
C TYR A 182 9.76 13.23 23.41
N SER A 183 9.98 14.53 23.29
CA SER A 183 8.99 15.58 23.58
C SER A 183 9.10 16.75 22.60
N GLY A 184 8.01 17.50 22.41
CA GLY A 184 7.99 18.69 21.54
C GLY A 184 8.18 18.37 20.05
N LEU A 185 9.04 19.12 19.37
CA LEU A 185 9.37 18.94 17.96
C LEU A 185 10.13 17.63 17.72
N PRO A 186 10.15 17.11 16.48
CA PRO A 186 10.94 15.94 16.10
C PRO A 186 12.42 16.10 16.53
N GLN A 187 12.99 15.01 17.03
CA GLN A 187 14.35 14.98 17.55
C GLN A 187 15.22 13.98 16.77
N ASP A 188 16.53 14.10 16.89
CA ASP A 188 17.48 13.18 16.28
C ASP A 188 17.26 11.75 16.79
N GLY A 189 17.23 10.80 15.85
CA GLY A 189 16.96 9.39 16.14
C GLY A 189 15.48 8.98 16.01
N GLU A 190 14.54 9.93 15.94
CA GLU A 190 13.14 9.58 15.64
C GLU A 190 12.96 9.05 14.22
N ARG A 191 12.22 7.95 14.07
CA ARG A 191 11.80 7.45 12.76
C ARG A 191 10.65 8.29 12.20
N MET A 192 10.90 9.00 11.13
CA MET A 192 9.94 9.89 10.48
C MET A 192 9.50 9.35 9.13
N ILE A 193 8.25 9.60 8.77
CA ILE A 193 7.74 9.37 7.41
C ILE A 193 7.21 10.66 6.81
N CYS A 194 7.64 10.96 5.59
CA CYS A 194 7.12 12.10 4.84
C CYS A 194 5.71 11.75 4.33
N LEU A 195 4.70 12.48 4.79
CA LEU A 195 3.31 12.26 4.39
C LEU A 195 2.91 13.06 3.14
N ARG A 196 3.69 14.06 2.75
CA ARG A 196 3.44 14.92 1.57
C ARG A 196 4.75 15.23 0.86
N ASN A 197 4.72 15.18 -0.46
CA ASN A 197 5.82 15.72 -1.28
C ASN A 197 5.61 17.22 -1.42
N TYR A 198 6.65 17.99 -1.15
CA TYR A 198 6.73 19.42 -1.42
C TYR A 198 7.45 19.65 -2.74
#